data_74a3ec065293ec315d89620a70433a36
#
_entry.id   74a3ec065293ec315d89620a70433a36
#
_cell.length_a   1.000
_cell.length_b   1.000
_cell.length_c   1.000
_cell.angle_alpha   90.00
_cell.angle_beta   90.00
_cell.angle_gamma   90.00
#
_symmetry.space_group_name_H-M   'P 1'
#
loop_
_entity.id
_entity.type
_entity.pdbx_description
1 polymer ?
#
loop_
_entity_poly.entity_id
_entity_poly.type
_entity_poly.pdbx_seq_one_letter_code
_entity_poly.pdbx_strand_id
1 'polypeptide(L)'
;MRVAQNILLVALCCQATTALVTPTRQHAIASPSVMTPRTRLSSDAVGEVSRGGDQQGGGTATIPNEVFNLIKSIVGAGVLSLPAGVAAFGNAPSAVAPAVLLIAAMGAISAYTFGLIGRVCRKTNTMSYSDAWDVSVGKSSSFIIAFSCFIDCWFGNLSYSMILADTMVNLLSSVGIAATRTQSLLGVTGIVLLPLCLMKNLASLAPFSLVGIVGMLYTMFAMAMRYFGGSYAAGGKFLAGALAAPAFGSNGAKAALSAKSLILTCMLSNAYIAHFNAPKFLAELKNNTMSRFYQVIAWSFGAAVLIYAAMTSLGFLTFGAASNGLILNNYSTNDLLMSMSRIAVAISVTGSYPLLFAGTRDGILDLFKVAQEKRDNSLFNKLTVGVLAATTLAAAKLTDLGLVASVGGATFGTALVFIYPTVMFLKTQKGKSTFETKLCKVIAALGVVMGAIGTKLALQDI
;
A
#
# COMPACT_ATOMS: atom_id res chain seq x y z
N MET A 1 11.52 -0.83 -37.33
CA MET A 1 10.09 -0.76 -37.13
C MET A 1 9.66 -0.97 -35.69
N ARG A 2 10.11 -1.99 -34.95
CA ARG A 2 9.76 -2.24 -33.54
C ARG A 2 10.19 -1.14 -32.57
N VAL A 3 11.38 -0.54 -32.77
CA VAL A 3 11.90 0.56 -31.93
C VAL A 3 11.03 1.82 -32.05
N ALA A 4 10.58 2.15 -33.27
CA ALA A 4 9.69 3.31 -33.49
C ALA A 4 8.31 3.12 -32.86
N GLN A 5 7.77 1.88 -32.86
CA GLN A 5 6.50 1.57 -32.19
C GLN A 5 6.60 1.69 -30.66
N ASN A 6 7.71 1.26 -30.06
CA ASN A 6 7.90 1.35 -28.62
C ASN A 6 8.17 2.80 -28.14
N ILE A 7 8.91 3.58 -28.93
CA ILE A 7 9.08 5.02 -28.68
C ILE A 7 7.74 5.76 -28.81
N LEU A 8 6.92 5.38 -29.78
CA LEU A 8 5.59 5.93 -29.97
C LEU A 8 4.67 5.58 -28.78
N LEU A 9 4.77 4.35 -28.25
CA LEU A 9 4.02 3.93 -27.05
C LEU A 9 4.42 4.70 -25.79
N VAL A 10 5.72 4.90 -25.56
CA VAL A 10 6.21 5.72 -24.44
C VAL A 10 5.81 7.18 -24.63
N ALA A 11 5.89 7.74 -25.84
CA ALA A 11 5.46 9.10 -26.14
C ALA A 11 3.95 9.24 -26.02
N LEU A 12 3.15 8.24 -26.44
CA LEU A 12 1.70 8.21 -26.26
C LEU A 12 1.29 8.10 -24.79
N CYS A 13 2.03 7.33 -23.98
CA CYS A 13 1.83 7.30 -22.52
C CYS A 13 2.15 8.66 -21.88
N CYS A 14 3.23 9.32 -22.28
CA CYS A 14 3.55 10.67 -21.83
C CYS A 14 2.54 11.72 -22.33
N GLN A 15 2.07 11.62 -23.58
CA GLN A 15 1.04 12.52 -24.13
C GLN A 15 -0.35 12.24 -23.53
N ALA A 16 -0.70 10.98 -23.25
CA ALA A 16 -1.93 10.64 -22.54
C ALA A 16 -1.92 11.20 -21.11
N THR A 17 -0.76 11.20 -20.45
CA THR A 17 -0.60 11.81 -19.13
C THR A 17 -0.74 13.34 -19.19
N THR A 18 -0.16 13.99 -20.20
CA THR A 18 -0.29 15.44 -20.41
C THR A 18 -1.67 15.86 -20.94
N ALA A 19 -2.30 15.07 -21.81
CA ALA A 19 -3.65 15.36 -22.33
C ALA A 19 -4.75 15.19 -21.26
N LEU A 20 -4.55 14.30 -20.27
CA LEU A 20 -5.45 14.14 -19.12
C LEU A 20 -5.27 15.26 -18.07
N VAL A 21 -4.16 15.99 -18.11
CA VAL A 21 -3.85 17.10 -17.21
C VAL A 21 -4.27 18.47 -17.77
N THR A 22 -4.47 18.61 -19.09
CA THR A 22 -4.99 19.84 -19.67
C THR A 22 -6.52 19.91 -19.49
N PRO A 23 -7.07 20.91 -18.78
CA PRO A 23 -8.51 21.04 -18.61
C PRO A 23 -9.14 21.39 -19.96
N THR A 24 -9.83 20.44 -20.56
CA THR A 24 -10.80 20.75 -21.61
C THR A 24 -11.85 21.67 -20.99
N ARG A 25 -11.95 22.89 -21.54
CA ARG A 25 -13.03 23.82 -21.23
C ARG A 25 -14.37 23.13 -21.52
N GLN A 26 -14.98 22.55 -20.51
CA GLN A 26 -16.37 22.11 -20.57
C GLN A 26 -17.22 23.03 -19.70
N HIS A 27 -18.34 23.39 -20.29
CA HIS A 27 -19.38 24.28 -19.80
C HIS A 27 -19.66 24.17 -18.30
N ALA A 28 -19.79 25.36 -17.71
CA ALA A 28 -20.21 25.54 -16.33
C ALA A 28 -21.60 24.88 -16.11
N ILE A 29 -21.62 23.75 -15.46
CA ILE A 29 -22.79 23.27 -14.73
C ILE A 29 -22.54 23.69 -13.28
N ALA A 30 -23.46 24.50 -12.77
CA ALA A 30 -23.46 25.08 -11.45
C ALA A 30 -23.20 24.00 -10.39
N SER A 31 -22.12 24.16 -9.65
CA SER A 31 -21.84 23.38 -8.45
C SER A 31 -22.85 23.75 -7.36
N PRO A 32 -23.44 22.78 -6.65
CA PRO A 32 -24.13 23.10 -5.42
C PRO A 32 -23.09 23.57 -4.39
N SER A 33 -23.31 24.74 -3.85
CA SER A 33 -22.56 25.33 -2.75
C SER A 33 -22.44 24.34 -1.58
N VAL A 34 -21.24 23.90 -1.28
CA VAL A 34 -20.94 23.22 -0.01
C VAL A 34 -20.98 24.27 1.08
N MET A 35 -22.10 24.31 1.78
CA MET A 35 -22.20 25.02 3.06
C MET A 35 -21.30 24.34 4.08
N THR A 36 -20.23 25.02 4.46
CA THR A 36 -19.49 24.73 5.69
C THR A 36 -20.33 25.20 6.88
N PRO A 37 -20.64 24.35 7.86
CA PRO A 37 -21.19 24.84 9.12
C PRO A 37 -20.04 25.41 9.97
N ARG A 38 -19.91 26.74 9.98
CA ARG A 38 -19.27 27.43 11.09
C ARG A 38 -20.26 27.41 12.26
N THR A 39 -20.02 26.57 13.24
CA THR A 39 -20.67 26.72 14.58
C THR A 39 -19.60 27.09 15.58
N ARG A 40 -19.57 28.38 15.92
CA ARG A 40 -19.05 28.86 17.21
C ARG A 40 -19.94 28.28 18.29
N LEU A 41 -19.41 27.46 19.18
CA LEU A 41 -20.06 27.11 20.43
C LEU A 41 -19.72 28.19 21.47
N SER A 42 -20.71 29.02 21.79
CA SER A 42 -20.76 29.80 23.02
C SER A 42 -20.93 28.82 24.19
N SER A 43 -20.14 29.02 25.22
CA SER A 43 -20.37 28.44 26.55
C SER A 43 -21.73 28.93 27.07
N ASP A 44 -22.69 28.03 27.21
CA ASP A 44 -23.78 28.03 28.17
C ASP A 44 -24.92 27.15 27.64
N ALA A 45 -24.93 25.91 28.04
CA ALA A 45 -26.14 25.11 28.32
C ALA A 45 -25.74 23.70 28.79
N VAL A 46 -25.69 23.51 30.07
CA VAL A 46 -25.81 22.20 30.71
C VAL A 46 -27.27 21.79 30.51
N GLY A 47 -27.52 20.81 29.67
CA GLY A 47 -28.87 20.32 29.40
C GLY A 47 -28.84 18.95 28.77
N GLU A 48 -29.18 17.94 29.56
CA GLU A 48 -29.69 16.60 29.21
C GLU A 48 -28.98 15.78 28.15
N VAL A 49 -28.28 14.78 28.64
CA VAL A 49 -27.81 13.59 27.89
C VAL A 49 -29.03 12.84 27.37
N SER A 50 -29.41 13.08 26.13
CA SER A 50 -30.31 12.20 25.38
C SER A 50 -29.58 10.93 25.00
N ARG A 51 -30.01 9.80 25.54
CA ARG A 51 -29.57 8.44 25.21
C ARG A 51 -29.92 8.10 23.76
N GLY A 52 -28.89 7.66 23.03
CA GLY A 52 -28.96 6.65 21.97
C GLY A 52 -30.11 6.79 20.97
N GLY A 53 -29.95 7.66 19.97
CA GLY A 53 -30.63 7.52 18.69
C GLY A 53 -29.58 7.13 17.64
N ASP A 54 -29.81 6.04 16.91
CA ASP A 54 -29.06 5.69 15.70
C ASP A 54 -28.99 6.92 14.79
N GLN A 55 -27.81 7.53 14.65
CA GLN A 55 -27.57 8.51 13.60
C GLN A 55 -27.56 7.76 12.27
N GLN A 56 -28.73 7.54 11.69
CA GLN A 56 -28.93 7.15 10.30
C GLN A 56 -28.56 8.34 9.41
N GLY A 57 -27.29 8.48 9.12
CA GLY A 57 -26.71 9.48 8.23
C GLY A 57 -25.36 8.98 7.75
N GLY A 58 -25.35 7.84 7.05
CA GLY A 58 -24.15 7.34 6.37
C GLY A 58 -23.87 8.14 5.10
N GLY A 59 -22.66 7.97 4.56
CA GLY A 59 -22.27 8.52 3.27
C GLY A 59 -23.12 7.98 2.11
N THR A 60 -22.67 8.21 0.90
CA THR A 60 -23.40 7.82 -0.33
C THR A 60 -22.83 6.56 -1.01
N ALA A 61 -21.69 6.06 -0.55
CA ALA A 61 -20.99 4.96 -1.20
C ALA A 61 -21.72 3.61 -1.00
N THR A 62 -21.91 2.89 -2.08
CA THR A 62 -22.50 1.55 -2.06
C THR A 62 -21.46 0.51 -1.64
N ILE A 63 -21.90 -0.68 -1.20
CA ILE A 63 -20.97 -1.78 -0.85
C ILE A 63 -20.01 -2.11 -2.01
N PRO A 64 -20.45 -2.29 -3.28
CA PRO A 64 -19.52 -2.56 -4.37
C PRO A 64 -18.48 -1.44 -4.57
N ASN A 65 -18.87 -0.17 -4.46
CA ASN A 65 -17.94 0.95 -4.60
C ASN A 65 -16.90 0.96 -3.48
N GLU A 66 -17.33 0.72 -2.23
CA GLU A 66 -16.42 0.64 -1.09
C GLU A 66 -15.50 -0.58 -1.16
N VAL A 67 -16.01 -1.72 -1.61
CA VAL A 67 -15.19 -2.92 -1.85
C VAL A 67 -14.10 -2.62 -2.87
N PHE A 68 -14.47 -1.99 -3.99
CA PHE A 68 -13.51 -1.60 -5.02
C PHE A 68 -12.45 -0.63 -4.47
N ASN A 69 -12.87 0.40 -3.74
CA ASN A 69 -11.98 1.40 -3.15
C ASN A 69 -11.04 0.78 -2.11
N LEU A 70 -11.55 -0.14 -1.29
CA LEU A 70 -10.74 -0.80 -0.26
C LEU A 70 -9.77 -1.82 -0.88
N ILE A 71 -10.20 -2.61 -1.89
CA ILE A 71 -9.29 -3.48 -2.65
C ILE A 71 -8.13 -2.65 -3.20
N LYS A 72 -8.42 -1.51 -3.82
CA LYS A 72 -7.41 -0.61 -4.35
C LYS A 72 -6.48 -0.05 -3.27
N SER A 73 -7.02 0.25 -2.09
CA SER A 73 -6.23 0.74 -0.96
C SER A 73 -5.28 -0.34 -0.42
N ILE A 74 -5.66 -1.62 -0.50
CA ILE A 74 -4.87 -2.76 -0.06
C ILE A 74 -3.93 -3.23 -1.18
N VAL A 75 -4.46 -3.50 -2.38
CA VAL A 75 -3.70 -4.09 -3.50
C VAL A 75 -2.89 -3.03 -4.21
N GLY A 76 -1.72 -2.76 -3.67
CA GLY A 76 -0.70 -1.88 -4.23
C GLY A 76 0.48 -2.65 -4.82
N ALA A 77 1.53 -1.92 -5.21
CA ALA A 77 2.75 -2.50 -5.78
C ALA A 77 3.54 -3.38 -4.78
N GLY A 78 3.23 -3.33 -3.48
CA GLY A 78 3.85 -4.16 -2.45
C GLY A 78 3.69 -5.66 -2.67
N VAL A 79 2.63 -6.10 -3.37
CA VAL A 79 2.44 -7.52 -3.72
C VAL A 79 3.59 -8.08 -4.58
N LEU A 80 4.25 -7.22 -5.36
CA LEU A 80 5.34 -7.62 -6.25
C LEU A 80 6.63 -8.02 -5.50
N SER A 81 6.70 -7.73 -4.20
CA SER A 81 7.83 -8.13 -3.36
C SER A 81 7.59 -9.45 -2.60
N LEU A 82 6.34 -9.92 -2.49
CA LEU A 82 6.00 -11.10 -1.70
C LEU A 82 6.70 -12.40 -2.16
N PRO A 83 6.95 -12.65 -3.45
CA PRO A 83 7.74 -13.82 -3.89
C PRO A 83 9.13 -13.87 -3.24
N ALA A 84 9.80 -12.73 -3.07
CA ALA A 84 11.08 -12.65 -2.37
C ALA A 84 10.95 -12.99 -0.88
N GLY A 85 9.80 -12.64 -0.26
CA GLY A 85 9.49 -13.05 1.10
C GLY A 85 9.40 -14.56 1.29
N VAL A 86 8.93 -15.31 0.28
CA VAL A 86 8.98 -16.78 0.28
C VAL A 86 10.40 -17.26 0.09
N ALA A 87 11.15 -16.66 -0.84
CA ALA A 87 12.56 -16.99 -1.11
C ALA A 87 13.46 -16.78 0.13
N ALA A 88 13.08 -15.88 1.04
CA ALA A 88 13.83 -15.65 2.27
C ALA A 88 13.88 -16.88 3.21
N PHE A 89 12.85 -17.74 3.21
CA PHE A 89 12.85 -18.93 4.05
C PHE A 89 12.89 -20.25 3.27
N GLY A 90 12.41 -20.28 2.01
CA GLY A 90 12.30 -21.51 1.22
C GLY A 90 12.86 -21.35 -0.18
N ASN A 91 13.34 -22.45 -0.76
CA ASN A 91 13.84 -22.50 -2.14
C ASN A 91 13.30 -23.69 -2.97
N ALA A 92 12.43 -24.51 -2.37
CA ALA A 92 11.73 -25.58 -3.09
C ALA A 92 10.27 -25.19 -3.36
N PRO A 93 9.65 -25.70 -4.45
CA PRO A 93 8.26 -25.39 -4.78
C PRO A 93 7.26 -25.65 -3.65
N SER A 94 7.50 -26.65 -2.80
CA SER A 94 6.66 -26.97 -1.64
C SER A 94 6.61 -25.89 -0.55
N ALA A 95 7.50 -24.87 -0.59
CA ALA A 95 7.41 -23.70 0.29
C ALA A 95 6.20 -22.80 0.00
N VAL A 96 5.58 -22.92 -1.19
CA VAL A 96 4.39 -22.14 -1.55
C VAL A 96 3.18 -22.46 -0.66
N ALA A 97 2.96 -23.72 -0.31
CA ALA A 97 1.79 -24.09 0.50
C ALA A 97 1.74 -23.37 1.86
N PRO A 98 2.79 -23.41 2.71
CA PRO A 98 2.79 -22.64 3.93
C PRO A 98 2.81 -21.12 3.70
N ALA A 99 3.41 -20.62 2.61
CA ALA A 99 3.35 -19.19 2.26
C ALA A 99 1.91 -18.74 2.00
N VAL A 100 1.12 -19.51 1.25
CA VAL A 100 -0.32 -19.23 1.01
C VAL A 100 -1.11 -19.25 2.32
N LEU A 101 -0.82 -20.20 3.23
CA LEU A 101 -1.44 -20.22 4.55
C LEU A 101 -1.09 -18.96 5.37
N LEU A 102 0.17 -18.51 5.34
CA LEU A 102 0.58 -17.26 5.98
C LEU A 102 -0.13 -16.06 5.38
N ILE A 103 -0.24 -15.97 4.05
CA ILE A 103 -0.96 -14.91 3.34
C ILE A 103 -2.44 -14.88 3.79
N ALA A 104 -3.11 -16.03 3.83
CA ALA A 104 -4.50 -16.12 4.26
C ALA A 104 -4.68 -15.77 5.74
N ALA A 105 -3.81 -16.27 6.62
CA ALA A 105 -3.86 -15.98 8.06
C ALA A 105 -3.63 -14.49 8.33
N MET A 106 -2.60 -13.89 7.71
CA MET A 106 -2.29 -12.47 7.86
C MET A 106 -3.41 -11.59 7.30
N GLY A 107 -4.00 -11.97 6.16
CA GLY A 107 -5.16 -11.29 5.59
C GLY A 107 -6.39 -11.35 6.50
N ALA A 108 -6.68 -12.50 7.11
CA ALA A 108 -7.77 -12.67 8.05
C ALA A 108 -7.58 -11.83 9.34
N ILE A 109 -6.36 -11.82 9.90
CA ILE A 109 -6.04 -11.01 11.09
C ILE A 109 -6.13 -9.52 10.74
N SER A 110 -5.62 -9.10 9.57
CA SER A 110 -5.70 -7.71 9.11
C SER A 110 -7.14 -7.27 8.88
N ALA A 111 -7.99 -8.11 8.29
CA ALA A 111 -9.42 -7.85 8.15
C ALA A 111 -10.12 -7.66 9.51
N TYR A 112 -9.80 -8.53 10.46
CA TYR A 112 -10.33 -8.45 11.81
C TYR A 112 -9.92 -7.15 12.51
N THR A 113 -8.64 -6.81 12.48
CA THR A 113 -8.12 -5.59 13.14
C THR A 113 -8.60 -4.31 12.45
N PHE A 114 -8.76 -4.32 11.13
CA PHE A 114 -9.44 -3.24 10.40
C PHE A 114 -10.88 -3.04 10.89
N GLY A 115 -11.62 -4.14 11.10
CA GLY A 115 -12.97 -4.11 11.69
C GLY A 115 -13.00 -3.60 13.14
N LEU A 116 -11.96 -3.89 13.94
CA LEU A 116 -11.83 -3.36 15.30
C LEU A 116 -11.77 -1.83 15.30
N ILE A 117 -11.04 -1.22 14.37
CA ILE A 117 -10.97 0.25 14.28
C ILE A 117 -12.36 0.84 14.05
N GLY A 118 -13.13 0.30 13.08
CA GLY A 118 -14.50 0.75 12.86
C GLY A 118 -15.39 0.64 14.10
N ARG A 119 -15.26 -0.45 14.86
CA ARG A 119 -15.99 -0.65 16.13
C ARG A 119 -15.59 0.37 17.21
N VAL A 120 -14.28 0.65 17.31
CA VAL A 120 -13.77 1.66 18.24
C VAL A 120 -14.29 3.04 17.85
N CYS A 121 -14.15 3.45 16.58
CA CYS A 121 -14.64 4.72 16.07
C CYS A 121 -16.14 4.92 16.34
N ARG A 122 -16.96 3.89 16.10
CA ARG A 122 -18.39 3.94 16.38
C ARG A 122 -18.69 4.07 17.87
N LYS A 123 -17.92 3.37 18.73
CA LYS A 123 -18.11 3.42 20.19
C LYS A 123 -17.67 4.75 20.79
N THR A 124 -16.63 5.38 20.24
CA THR A 124 -16.05 6.65 20.68
C THR A 124 -16.62 7.86 19.95
N ASN A 125 -17.49 7.64 18.95
CA ASN A 125 -18.04 8.67 18.08
C ASN A 125 -16.95 9.53 17.42
N THR A 126 -15.91 8.87 16.88
CA THR A 126 -14.76 9.52 16.24
C THR A 126 -14.70 9.18 14.75
N MET A 127 -14.10 10.08 13.95
CA MET A 127 -14.05 9.98 12.50
C MET A 127 -12.63 9.76 11.95
N SER A 128 -11.63 9.75 12.82
CA SER A 128 -10.24 9.52 12.45
C SER A 128 -9.57 8.49 13.35
N TYR A 129 -8.48 7.91 12.85
CA TYR A 129 -7.69 6.93 13.61
C TYR A 129 -7.01 7.58 14.82
N SER A 130 -6.50 8.80 14.65
CA SER A 130 -5.89 9.57 15.73
C SER A 130 -6.89 9.95 16.82
N ASP A 131 -8.09 10.46 16.45
CA ASP A 131 -9.13 10.80 17.42
C ASP A 131 -9.62 9.58 18.18
N ALA A 132 -9.74 8.42 17.49
CA ALA A 132 -10.10 7.16 18.13
C ALA A 132 -9.07 6.74 19.20
N TRP A 133 -7.78 6.98 18.93
CA TRP A 133 -6.71 6.78 19.90
C TRP A 133 -6.81 7.75 21.07
N ASP A 134 -6.99 9.05 20.79
CA ASP A 134 -7.08 10.10 21.81
C ASP A 134 -8.18 9.81 22.85
N VAL A 135 -9.35 9.39 22.36
CA VAL A 135 -10.50 9.08 23.23
C VAL A 135 -10.34 7.73 23.96
N SER A 136 -9.74 6.72 23.31
CA SER A 136 -9.66 5.36 23.86
C SER A 136 -8.44 5.13 24.75
N VAL A 137 -7.29 5.71 24.39
CA VAL A 137 -6.00 5.47 25.05
C VAL A 137 -5.51 6.71 25.80
N GLY A 138 -5.56 7.89 25.16
CA GLY A 138 -5.20 9.17 25.77
C GLY A 138 -4.42 10.09 24.84
N LYS A 139 -4.67 11.39 24.98
CA LYS A 139 -4.10 12.46 24.15
C LYS A 139 -2.57 12.60 24.26
N SER A 140 -1.98 12.23 25.40
CA SER A 140 -0.52 12.35 25.62
C SER A 140 0.32 11.50 24.69
N SER A 141 -0.26 10.42 24.13
CA SER A 141 0.42 9.48 23.24
C SER A 141 -0.06 9.51 21.79
N SER A 142 -0.94 10.44 21.42
CA SER A 142 -1.49 10.50 20.04
C SER A 142 -0.44 10.83 18.97
N PHE A 143 0.65 11.51 19.36
CA PHE A 143 1.75 11.76 18.44
C PHE A 143 2.36 10.46 17.86
N ILE A 144 2.27 9.33 18.60
CA ILE A 144 2.78 8.04 18.16
C ILE A 144 2.01 7.58 16.91
N ILE A 145 0.69 7.77 16.88
CA ILE A 145 -0.14 7.43 15.73
C ILE A 145 0.22 8.30 14.51
N ALA A 146 0.26 9.61 14.71
CA ALA A 146 0.60 10.56 13.65
C ALA A 146 2.01 10.28 13.08
N PHE A 147 2.99 10.02 13.95
CA PHE A 147 4.35 9.67 13.57
C PHE A 147 4.39 8.34 12.80
N SER A 148 3.67 7.31 13.28
CA SER A 148 3.65 6.00 12.60
C SER A 148 3.00 6.09 11.22
N CYS A 149 1.89 6.83 11.08
CA CYS A 149 1.24 7.04 9.79
C CYS A 149 2.14 7.84 8.82
N PHE A 150 2.83 8.87 9.32
CA PHE A 150 3.78 9.65 8.54
C PHE A 150 4.91 8.77 7.99
N ILE A 151 5.56 8.01 8.85
CA ILE A 151 6.68 7.15 8.44
C ILE A 151 6.21 6.04 7.51
N ASP A 152 5.06 5.44 7.76
CA ASP A 152 4.48 4.42 6.87
C ASP A 152 4.22 4.97 5.46
N CYS A 153 3.60 6.14 5.35
CA CYS A 153 3.42 6.82 4.07
C CYS A 153 4.76 7.13 3.39
N TRP A 154 5.79 7.52 4.16
CA TRP A 154 7.12 7.78 3.62
C TRP A 154 7.80 6.51 3.09
N PHE A 155 7.73 5.38 3.82
CA PHE A 155 8.20 4.08 3.35
C PHE A 155 7.48 3.64 2.06
N GLY A 156 6.18 3.91 1.97
CA GLY A 156 5.41 3.67 0.75
C GLY A 156 5.90 4.50 -0.44
N ASN A 157 6.15 5.80 -0.25
CA ASN A 157 6.71 6.68 -1.29
C ASN A 157 8.14 6.26 -1.68
N LEU A 158 8.95 5.82 -0.71
CA LEU A 158 10.28 5.28 -0.96
C LEU A 158 10.20 4.02 -1.84
N SER A 159 9.34 3.08 -1.49
CA SER A 159 9.09 1.87 -2.27
C SER A 159 8.61 2.20 -3.68
N TYR A 160 7.72 3.15 -3.84
CA TYR A 160 7.22 3.60 -5.15
C TYR A 160 8.33 4.24 -6.00
N SER A 161 9.20 5.05 -5.40
CA SER A 161 10.37 5.63 -6.09
C SER A 161 11.32 4.56 -6.58
N MET A 162 11.58 3.51 -5.77
CA MET A 162 12.42 2.38 -6.15
C MET A 162 11.80 1.57 -7.29
N ILE A 163 10.51 1.26 -7.22
CA ILE A 163 9.77 0.55 -8.27
C ILE A 163 9.81 1.31 -9.59
N LEU A 164 9.58 2.62 -9.55
CA LEU A 164 9.64 3.46 -10.75
C LEU A 164 11.04 3.51 -11.35
N ALA A 165 12.08 3.64 -10.51
CA ALA A 165 13.47 3.64 -10.97
C ALA A 165 13.80 2.35 -11.72
N ASP A 166 13.56 1.18 -11.11
CA ASP A 166 13.84 -0.12 -11.67
C ASP A 166 13.01 -0.40 -12.93
N THR A 167 11.72 -0.06 -12.87
CA THR A 167 10.80 -0.23 -14.00
C THR A 167 11.24 0.60 -15.21
N MET A 168 11.66 1.85 -15.00
CA MET A 168 12.12 2.73 -16.08
C MET A 168 13.44 2.26 -16.70
N VAL A 169 14.40 1.75 -15.91
CA VAL A 169 15.62 1.14 -16.45
C VAL A 169 15.26 -0.01 -17.39
N ASN A 170 14.39 -0.92 -16.95
CA ASN A 170 13.99 -2.09 -17.75
C ASN A 170 13.22 -1.68 -19.02
N LEU A 171 12.35 -0.66 -18.94
CA LEU A 171 11.62 -0.16 -20.10
C LEU A 171 12.53 0.55 -21.10
N LEU A 172 13.47 1.39 -20.64
CA LEU A 172 14.46 2.04 -21.50
C LEU A 172 15.38 1.03 -22.17
N SER A 173 15.83 0.02 -21.42
CA SER A 173 16.63 -1.08 -21.97
C SER A 173 15.87 -1.86 -23.06
N SER A 174 14.55 -2.07 -22.90
CA SER A 174 13.75 -2.79 -23.91
C SER A 174 13.65 -2.05 -25.24
N VAL A 175 13.89 -0.74 -25.26
CA VAL A 175 13.93 0.10 -26.48
C VAL A 175 15.35 0.46 -26.91
N GLY A 176 16.37 -0.16 -26.28
CA GLY A 176 17.78 0.03 -26.64
C GLY A 176 18.43 1.28 -26.04
N ILE A 177 17.81 1.92 -25.08
CA ILE A 177 18.36 3.09 -24.37
C ILE A 177 19.05 2.62 -23.10
N ALA A 178 20.36 2.80 -23.01
CA ALA A 178 21.14 2.54 -21.81
C ALA A 178 20.98 3.71 -20.82
N ALA A 179 20.34 3.44 -19.67
CA ALA A 179 20.22 4.40 -18.59
C ALA A 179 20.54 3.72 -17.26
N THR A 180 21.26 4.43 -16.40
CA THR A 180 21.50 3.95 -15.03
C THR A 180 20.23 4.11 -14.19
N ARG A 181 20.14 3.31 -13.11
CA ARG A 181 19.03 3.40 -12.16
C ARG A 181 18.86 4.81 -11.58
N THR A 182 19.98 5.46 -11.24
CA THR A 182 19.95 6.84 -10.69
C THR A 182 19.48 7.85 -11.74
N GLN A 183 19.89 7.74 -13.00
CA GLN A 183 19.41 8.63 -14.07
C GLN A 183 17.92 8.45 -14.30
N SER A 184 17.43 7.21 -14.33
CA SER A 184 16.00 6.90 -14.47
C SER A 184 15.20 7.43 -13.30
N LEU A 185 15.71 7.27 -12.06
CA LEU A 185 15.08 7.80 -10.84
C LEU A 185 14.97 9.31 -10.88
N LEU A 186 16.08 10.02 -11.18
CA LEU A 186 16.10 11.49 -11.23
C LEU A 186 15.19 12.02 -12.36
N GLY A 187 15.19 11.37 -13.53
CA GLY A 187 14.33 11.72 -14.65
C GLY A 187 12.85 11.60 -14.29
N VAL A 188 12.43 10.46 -13.73
CA VAL A 188 11.04 10.26 -13.30
C VAL A 188 10.65 11.23 -12.18
N THR A 189 11.54 11.43 -11.22
CA THR A 189 11.26 12.35 -10.11
C THR A 189 11.08 13.79 -10.60
N GLY A 190 11.99 14.31 -11.44
CA GLY A 190 11.95 15.70 -11.90
C GLY A 190 10.83 15.97 -12.91
N ILE A 191 10.62 15.04 -13.86
CA ILE A 191 9.70 15.25 -14.99
C ILE A 191 8.27 14.85 -14.63
N VAL A 192 8.08 13.82 -13.81
CA VAL A 192 6.76 13.23 -13.56
C VAL A 192 6.31 13.45 -12.11
N LEU A 193 7.08 13.00 -11.12
CA LEU A 193 6.63 13.02 -9.74
C LEU A 193 6.55 14.43 -9.15
N LEU A 194 7.53 15.29 -9.44
CA LEU A 194 7.55 16.65 -8.91
C LEU A 194 6.33 17.47 -9.36
N PRO A 195 5.97 17.55 -10.66
CA PRO A 195 4.75 18.22 -11.09
C PRO A 195 3.49 17.65 -10.45
N LEU A 196 3.37 16.31 -10.39
CA LEU A 196 2.21 15.64 -9.81
C LEU A 196 2.08 15.90 -8.29
N CYS A 197 3.20 15.89 -7.54
CA CYS A 197 3.19 16.16 -6.10
C CYS A 197 2.93 17.63 -5.76
N LEU A 198 3.18 18.56 -6.70
CA LEU A 198 2.84 19.97 -6.57
C LEU A 198 1.36 20.27 -6.88
N MET A 199 0.62 19.32 -7.45
CA MET A 199 -0.82 19.47 -7.69
C MET A 199 -1.58 19.56 -6.37
N LYS A 200 -2.50 20.54 -6.27
CA LYS A 200 -3.34 20.75 -5.08
C LYS A 200 -4.64 19.95 -5.14
N ASN A 201 -5.15 19.68 -6.34
CA ASN A 201 -6.37 18.91 -6.54
C ASN A 201 -6.03 17.47 -6.93
N LEU A 202 -6.04 16.59 -5.94
CA LEU A 202 -5.75 15.17 -6.13
C LEU A 202 -6.95 14.38 -6.67
N ALA A 203 -8.16 14.96 -6.71
CA ALA A 203 -9.36 14.30 -7.24
C ALA A 203 -9.23 13.97 -8.73
N SER A 204 -8.45 14.76 -9.48
CA SER A 204 -8.14 14.51 -10.89
C SER A 204 -7.34 13.22 -11.13
N LEU A 205 -6.75 12.65 -10.08
CA LEU A 205 -5.99 11.39 -10.14
C LEU A 205 -6.86 10.14 -9.93
N ALA A 206 -8.13 10.31 -9.63
CA ALA A 206 -9.06 9.18 -9.40
C ALA A 206 -9.11 8.16 -10.57
N PRO A 207 -9.07 8.55 -11.87
CA PRO A 207 -9.04 7.57 -12.96
C PRO A 207 -7.83 6.65 -12.97
N PHE A 208 -6.66 7.13 -12.53
CA PHE A 208 -5.43 6.31 -12.43
C PHE A 208 -5.58 5.16 -11.44
N SER A 209 -6.51 5.27 -10.56
CA SER A 209 -6.87 4.28 -9.55
C SER A 209 -7.48 3.02 -10.15
N LEU A 210 -8.35 3.18 -11.14
CA LEU A 210 -8.94 2.07 -11.89
C LEU A 210 -7.86 1.36 -12.71
N VAL A 211 -7.02 2.14 -13.41
CA VAL A 211 -5.88 1.62 -14.19
C VAL A 211 -4.95 0.79 -13.30
N GLY A 212 -4.78 1.21 -12.03
CA GLY A 212 -3.93 0.48 -11.07
C GLY A 212 -4.41 -0.95 -10.81
N ILE A 213 -5.70 -1.15 -10.52
CA ILE A 213 -6.25 -2.49 -10.27
C ILE A 213 -6.20 -3.34 -11.53
N VAL A 214 -6.63 -2.78 -12.66
CA VAL A 214 -6.59 -3.47 -13.96
C VAL A 214 -5.16 -3.87 -14.32
N GLY A 215 -4.18 -2.98 -14.07
CA GLY A 215 -2.77 -3.25 -14.30
C GLY A 215 -2.21 -4.37 -13.42
N MET A 216 -2.63 -4.46 -12.16
CA MET A 216 -2.23 -5.55 -11.27
C MET A 216 -2.86 -6.89 -11.68
N LEU A 217 -4.13 -6.91 -12.06
CA LEU A 217 -4.79 -8.11 -12.58
C LEU A 217 -4.17 -8.55 -13.91
N TYR A 218 -3.83 -7.61 -14.79
CA TYR A 218 -3.07 -7.91 -16.01
C TYR A 218 -1.71 -8.52 -15.69
N THR A 219 -0.97 -7.95 -14.72
CA THR A 219 0.34 -8.47 -14.32
C THR A 219 0.21 -9.91 -13.78
N MET A 220 -0.77 -10.17 -12.94
CA MET A 220 -1.06 -11.51 -12.44
C MET A 220 -1.36 -12.50 -13.60
N PHE A 221 -2.18 -12.08 -14.56
CA PHE A 221 -2.47 -12.87 -15.76
C PHE A 221 -1.22 -13.12 -16.60
N ALA A 222 -0.41 -12.10 -16.84
CA ALA A 222 0.85 -12.22 -17.58
C ALA A 222 1.83 -13.20 -16.91
N MET A 223 1.95 -13.13 -15.57
CA MET A 223 2.76 -14.08 -14.79
C MET A 223 2.22 -15.51 -14.93
N ALA A 224 0.90 -15.70 -14.86
CA ALA A 224 0.27 -17.00 -15.07
C ALA A 224 0.55 -17.57 -16.46
N MET A 225 0.38 -16.77 -17.49
CA MET A 225 0.69 -17.17 -18.89
C MET A 225 2.16 -17.59 -19.05
N ARG A 226 3.10 -16.92 -18.38
CA ARG A 226 4.53 -17.25 -18.46
C ARG A 226 4.88 -18.50 -17.67
N TYR A 227 4.26 -18.68 -16.49
CA TYR A 227 4.48 -19.87 -15.68
C TYR A 227 3.91 -21.13 -16.36
N PHE A 228 2.62 -21.13 -16.71
CA PHE A 228 1.96 -22.29 -17.33
C PHE A 228 2.45 -22.58 -18.75
N GLY A 229 2.90 -21.55 -19.49
CA GLY A 229 3.52 -21.69 -20.80
C GLY A 229 4.98 -22.12 -20.76
N GLY A 230 5.59 -22.35 -19.58
CA GLY A 230 6.96 -22.81 -19.43
C GLY A 230 8.02 -21.84 -19.98
N SER A 231 7.67 -20.57 -20.14
CA SER A 231 8.51 -19.59 -20.87
C SER A 231 9.85 -19.31 -20.20
N TYR A 232 9.96 -19.56 -18.88
CA TYR A 232 11.17 -19.42 -18.06
C TYR A 232 11.65 -20.75 -17.47
N ALA A 233 11.04 -21.87 -17.82
CA ALA A 233 11.49 -23.20 -17.47
C ALA A 233 12.71 -23.62 -18.33
N ALA A 234 13.31 -24.76 -18.02
CA ALA A 234 14.41 -25.32 -18.81
C ALA A 234 14.00 -25.42 -20.30
N GLY A 235 14.77 -24.82 -21.19
CA GLY A 235 14.47 -24.73 -22.64
C GLY A 235 13.41 -23.66 -22.99
N GLY A 236 12.91 -22.91 -22.04
CA GLY A 236 11.89 -21.86 -22.25
C GLY A 236 12.43 -20.68 -23.07
N LYS A 237 11.54 -20.06 -23.85
CA LYS A 237 11.85 -19.00 -24.84
C LYS A 237 12.58 -17.80 -24.22
N PHE A 238 12.30 -17.45 -22.98
CA PHE A 238 12.83 -16.25 -22.33
C PHE A 238 13.87 -16.58 -21.24
N LEU A 239 14.21 -17.85 -21.02
CA LEU A 239 15.15 -18.25 -19.98
C LEU A 239 16.53 -17.60 -20.16
N ALA A 240 17.07 -17.64 -21.39
CA ALA A 240 18.39 -17.06 -21.70
C ALA A 240 18.44 -15.53 -21.56
N GLY A 241 17.30 -14.86 -21.66
CA GLY A 241 17.17 -13.41 -21.48
C GLY A 241 16.61 -13.00 -20.12
N ALA A 242 16.39 -13.94 -19.20
CA ALA A 242 15.94 -13.63 -17.84
C ALA A 242 17.01 -12.80 -17.11
N LEU A 243 16.57 -11.75 -16.40
CA LEU A 243 17.50 -10.91 -15.65
C LEU A 243 18.01 -11.63 -14.37
N ALA A 244 17.24 -12.61 -13.87
CA ALA A 244 17.68 -13.55 -12.84
C ALA A 244 17.22 -14.96 -13.25
N ALA A 245 18.15 -15.90 -13.35
CA ALA A 245 17.85 -17.28 -13.68
C ALA A 245 17.09 -17.96 -12.53
N PRO A 246 16.07 -18.82 -12.82
CA PRO A 246 15.39 -19.60 -11.81
C PRO A 246 16.36 -20.45 -10.97
N ALA A 247 16.19 -20.42 -9.66
CA ALA A 247 17.02 -21.19 -8.72
C ALA A 247 16.13 -21.94 -7.73
N PHE A 248 16.23 -23.27 -7.72
CA PHE A 248 15.49 -24.13 -6.81
C PHE A 248 16.42 -25.03 -6.01
N GLY A 249 16.00 -25.39 -4.81
CA GLY A 249 16.75 -26.26 -3.88
C GLY A 249 15.82 -27.18 -3.11
N SER A 250 16.24 -27.64 -1.93
CA SER A 250 15.54 -28.64 -1.13
C SER A 250 14.75 -28.07 0.06
N ASN A 251 14.93 -26.77 0.39
CA ASN A 251 14.25 -26.15 1.52
C ASN A 251 12.79 -25.87 1.17
N GLY A 252 11.91 -26.81 1.49
CA GLY A 252 10.49 -26.78 1.19
C GLY A 252 9.62 -26.32 2.34
N ALA A 253 8.44 -26.94 2.49
CA ALA A 253 7.40 -26.52 3.43
C ALA A 253 7.88 -26.42 4.90
N LYS A 254 8.76 -27.32 5.36
CA LYS A 254 9.28 -27.29 6.74
C LYS A 254 10.11 -26.03 7.04
N ALA A 255 10.68 -25.38 6.03
CA ALA A 255 11.45 -24.17 6.19
C ALA A 255 10.59 -22.96 6.67
N ALA A 256 9.27 -23.02 6.48
CA ALA A 256 8.35 -22.03 7.02
C ALA A 256 8.28 -22.02 8.57
N LEU A 257 8.77 -23.05 9.24
CA LEU A 257 8.91 -23.08 10.71
C LEU A 257 10.16 -22.32 11.19
N SER A 258 11.04 -21.91 10.30
CA SER A 258 12.20 -21.09 10.64
C SER A 258 11.80 -19.64 10.93
N ALA A 259 12.64 -18.95 11.74
CA ALA A 259 12.41 -17.53 12.03
C ALA A 259 12.41 -16.65 10.76
N LYS A 260 13.04 -17.08 9.66
CA LYS A 260 13.08 -16.36 8.40
C LYS A 260 11.70 -16.19 7.75
N SER A 261 10.71 -17.06 8.09
CA SER A 261 9.31 -16.87 7.64
C SER A 261 8.68 -15.58 8.17
N LEU A 262 9.23 -15.00 9.26
CA LEU A 262 8.81 -13.69 9.75
C LEU A 262 9.10 -12.57 8.76
N ILE A 263 10.06 -12.71 7.84
CA ILE A 263 10.30 -11.74 6.77
C ILE A 263 9.05 -11.63 5.89
N LEU A 264 8.49 -12.77 5.44
CA LEU A 264 7.24 -12.77 4.69
C LEU A 264 6.09 -12.17 5.49
N THR A 265 5.94 -12.51 6.78
CA THR A 265 4.86 -11.95 7.61
C THR A 265 4.99 -10.44 7.81
N CYS A 266 6.20 -9.91 7.91
CA CYS A 266 6.46 -8.47 7.96
C CYS A 266 6.11 -7.79 6.63
N MET A 267 6.52 -8.38 5.50
CA MET A 267 6.14 -7.88 4.18
C MET A 267 4.62 -7.90 3.98
N LEU A 268 3.92 -8.92 4.48
CA LEU A 268 2.46 -9.01 4.46
C LEU A 268 1.81 -7.95 5.35
N SER A 269 2.39 -7.60 6.50
CA SER A 269 1.91 -6.50 7.35
C SER A 269 1.90 -5.18 6.57
N ASN A 270 2.97 -4.93 5.79
CA ASN A 270 3.05 -3.78 4.91
C ASN A 270 2.07 -3.86 3.73
N ALA A 271 1.92 -5.05 3.14
CA ALA A 271 1.06 -5.24 1.97
C ALA A 271 -0.44 -5.11 2.29
N TYR A 272 -0.89 -5.55 3.48
CA TYR A 272 -2.28 -5.45 3.92
C TYR A 272 -2.63 -4.12 4.61
N ILE A 273 -1.70 -3.17 4.69
CA ILE A 273 -1.95 -1.93 5.41
C ILE A 273 -2.96 -1.04 4.69
N ALA A 274 -4.08 -0.77 5.35
CA ALA A 274 -5.09 0.19 4.94
C ALA A 274 -5.77 0.79 6.19
N HIS A 275 -5.27 0.44 7.36
CA HIS A 275 -5.94 0.59 8.66
C HIS A 275 -6.25 2.03 9.04
N PHE A 276 -5.39 2.98 8.67
CA PHE A 276 -5.63 4.41 8.89
C PHE A 276 -6.83 4.95 8.09
N ASN A 277 -7.26 4.25 7.04
CA ASN A 277 -8.44 4.61 6.26
C ASN A 277 -9.75 3.99 6.78
N ALA A 278 -9.72 3.07 7.75
CA ALA A 278 -10.91 2.36 8.24
C ALA A 278 -12.03 3.31 8.73
N PRO A 279 -11.76 4.41 9.46
CA PRO A 279 -12.80 5.36 9.86
C PRO A 279 -13.48 6.01 8.66
N LYS A 280 -12.70 6.36 7.62
CA LYS A 280 -13.19 6.97 6.38
C LYS A 280 -14.15 6.03 5.64
N PHE A 281 -13.75 4.77 5.42
CA PHE A 281 -14.61 3.77 4.76
C PHE A 281 -15.91 3.52 5.52
N LEU A 282 -15.87 3.51 6.85
CA LEU A 282 -17.07 3.40 7.67
C LEU A 282 -17.97 4.62 7.51
N ALA A 283 -17.41 5.84 7.48
CA ALA A 283 -18.18 7.08 7.36
C ALA A 283 -18.81 7.28 5.97
N GLU A 284 -18.10 6.91 4.90
CA GLU A 284 -18.55 7.07 3.51
C GLU A 284 -19.60 6.04 3.09
N LEU A 285 -19.71 4.91 3.81
CA LEU A 285 -20.62 3.84 3.50
C LEU A 285 -22.09 4.25 3.69
N LYS A 286 -22.91 4.12 2.64
CA LYS A 286 -24.35 4.35 2.73
C LYS A 286 -24.99 3.40 3.75
N ASN A 287 -25.81 3.94 4.65
CA ASN A 287 -26.39 3.19 5.79
C ASN A 287 -25.28 2.45 6.56
N ASN A 288 -24.32 3.19 7.09
CA ASN A 288 -23.04 2.74 7.68
C ASN A 288 -23.17 1.81 8.90
N THR A 289 -23.97 0.75 8.78
CA THR A 289 -24.08 -0.27 9.82
C THR A 289 -22.82 -1.14 9.88
N MET A 290 -22.51 -1.68 11.08
CA MET A 290 -21.35 -2.58 11.22
C MET A 290 -21.47 -3.83 10.36
N SER A 291 -22.68 -4.35 10.15
CA SER A 291 -22.91 -5.52 9.27
C SER A 291 -22.49 -5.24 7.83
N ARG A 292 -22.87 -4.09 7.29
CA ARG A 292 -22.48 -3.67 5.93
C ARG A 292 -20.96 -3.41 5.84
N PHE A 293 -20.38 -2.81 6.88
CA PHE A 293 -18.94 -2.58 6.95
C PHE A 293 -18.16 -3.89 6.96
N TYR A 294 -18.62 -4.91 7.69
CA TYR A 294 -18.01 -6.25 7.65
C TYR A 294 -18.14 -6.92 6.29
N GLN A 295 -19.22 -6.70 5.54
CA GLN A 295 -19.34 -7.19 4.17
C GLN A 295 -18.27 -6.56 3.27
N VAL A 296 -18.07 -5.24 3.36
CA VAL A 296 -16.99 -4.53 2.63
C VAL A 296 -15.64 -5.14 2.98
N ILE A 297 -15.33 -5.32 4.26
CA ILE A 297 -14.08 -5.91 4.74
C ILE A 297 -13.88 -7.32 4.17
N ALA A 298 -14.89 -8.19 4.32
CA ALA A 298 -14.78 -9.59 3.92
C ALA A 298 -14.49 -9.73 2.42
N TRP A 299 -15.23 -9.01 1.57
CA TRP A 299 -15.01 -9.04 0.14
C TRP A 299 -13.66 -8.45 -0.27
N SER A 300 -13.26 -7.34 0.35
CA SER A 300 -12.03 -6.65 -0.03
C SER A 300 -10.78 -7.41 0.40
N PHE A 301 -10.71 -7.84 1.65
CA PHE A 301 -9.58 -8.63 2.14
C PHE A 301 -9.55 -10.02 1.52
N GLY A 302 -10.72 -10.63 1.27
CA GLY A 302 -10.83 -11.90 0.56
C GLY A 302 -10.25 -11.82 -0.85
N ALA A 303 -10.60 -10.80 -1.62
CA ALA A 303 -10.04 -10.56 -2.94
C ALA A 303 -8.51 -10.29 -2.88
N ALA A 304 -8.05 -9.50 -1.91
CA ALA A 304 -6.63 -9.23 -1.71
C ALA A 304 -5.84 -10.51 -1.38
N VAL A 305 -6.37 -11.39 -0.52
CA VAL A 305 -5.75 -12.70 -0.21
C VAL A 305 -5.58 -13.54 -1.48
N LEU A 306 -6.61 -13.60 -2.33
CA LEU A 306 -6.54 -14.35 -3.59
C LEU A 306 -5.49 -13.79 -4.55
N ILE A 307 -5.46 -12.48 -4.73
CA ILE A 307 -4.48 -11.80 -5.59
C ILE A 307 -3.06 -12.03 -5.05
N TYR A 308 -2.86 -11.86 -3.75
CA TYR A 308 -1.55 -12.02 -3.12
C TYR A 308 -1.05 -13.46 -3.19
N ALA A 309 -1.93 -14.44 -2.89
CA ALA A 309 -1.61 -15.85 -3.00
C ALA A 309 -1.23 -16.23 -4.44
N ALA A 310 -1.99 -15.77 -5.43
CA ALA A 310 -1.73 -16.05 -6.84
C ALA A 310 -0.40 -15.44 -7.30
N MET A 311 -0.19 -14.13 -7.08
CA MET A 311 1.02 -13.45 -7.55
C MET A 311 2.28 -13.96 -6.85
N THR A 312 2.20 -14.22 -5.53
CA THR A 312 3.30 -14.77 -4.74
C THR A 312 3.68 -16.16 -5.23
N SER A 313 2.67 -17.02 -5.43
CA SER A 313 2.89 -18.38 -5.91
C SER A 313 3.48 -18.40 -7.32
N LEU A 314 2.91 -17.63 -8.25
CA LEU A 314 3.38 -17.57 -9.65
C LEU A 314 4.81 -17.03 -9.72
N GLY A 315 5.13 -15.97 -8.99
CA GLY A 315 6.48 -15.41 -8.95
C GLY A 315 7.50 -16.39 -8.39
N PHE A 316 7.22 -16.95 -7.23
CA PHE A 316 8.12 -17.90 -6.59
C PHE A 316 8.26 -19.22 -7.34
N LEU A 317 7.17 -19.77 -7.86
CA LEU A 317 7.23 -21.01 -8.67
C LEU A 317 7.95 -20.83 -10.01
N THR A 318 8.05 -19.57 -10.50
CA THR A 318 8.83 -19.28 -11.71
C THR A 318 10.32 -19.15 -11.38
N PHE A 319 10.72 -18.47 -10.31
CA PHE A 319 12.12 -18.10 -10.06
C PHE A 319 12.74 -18.71 -8.79
N GLY A 320 11.94 -19.26 -7.88
CA GLY A 320 12.42 -19.89 -6.64
C GLY A 320 13.22 -18.95 -5.76
N ALA A 321 14.40 -19.36 -5.33
CA ALA A 321 15.31 -18.58 -4.49
C ALA A 321 15.84 -17.31 -5.16
N ALA A 322 15.78 -17.23 -6.50
CA ALA A 322 16.19 -16.04 -7.25
C ALA A 322 15.13 -14.96 -7.31
N SER A 323 13.95 -15.14 -6.66
CA SER A 323 12.89 -14.13 -6.64
C SER A 323 13.38 -12.81 -6.05
N ASN A 324 13.38 -11.75 -6.88
CA ASN A 324 13.85 -10.42 -6.51
C ASN A 324 12.80 -9.67 -5.67
N GLY A 325 13.22 -8.69 -4.88
CA GLY A 325 12.34 -7.80 -4.12
C GLY A 325 11.31 -7.05 -4.98
N LEU A 326 11.59 -6.86 -6.26
CA LEU A 326 10.60 -6.52 -7.28
C LEU A 326 10.58 -7.66 -8.29
N ILE A 327 9.60 -8.55 -8.23
CA ILE A 327 9.57 -9.76 -9.07
C ILE A 327 9.62 -9.48 -10.57
N LEU A 328 9.16 -8.31 -11.02
CA LEU A 328 9.27 -7.88 -12.41
C LEU A 328 10.72 -7.73 -12.89
N ASN A 329 11.67 -7.55 -11.97
CA ASN A 329 13.10 -7.50 -12.27
C ASN A 329 13.71 -8.88 -12.58
N ASN A 330 12.97 -9.98 -12.42
CA ASN A 330 13.42 -11.31 -12.83
C ASN A 330 13.17 -11.58 -14.32
N TYR A 331 12.12 -10.99 -14.86
CA TYR A 331 11.67 -11.27 -16.23
C TYR A 331 12.54 -10.57 -17.27
N SER A 332 12.69 -11.19 -18.44
CA SER A 332 13.42 -10.63 -19.59
C SER A 332 12.85 -9.29 -20.04
N THR A 333 13.71 -8.36 -20.43
CA THR A 333 13.31 -7.09 -21.06
C THR A 333 12.72 -7.27 -22.46
N ASN A 334 13.04 -8.40 -23.12
CA ASN A 334 12.49 -8.75 -24.43
C ASN A 334 11.11 -9.42 -24.34
N ASP A 335 10.59 -9.67 -23.15
CA ASP A 335 9.27 -10.24 -22.94
C ASP A 335 8.21 -9.13 -23.00
N LEU A 336 7.48 -9.08 -24.11
CA LEU A 336 6.47 -8.03 -24.34
C LEU A 336 5.36 -8.04 -23.28
N LEU A 337 4.88 -9.24 -22.85
CA LEU A 337 3.82 -9.31 -21.81
C LEU A 337 4.32 -8.71 -20.49
N MET A 338 5.56 -9.00 -20.12
CA MET A 338 6.14 -8.48 -18.89
C MET A 338 6.52 -7.00 -19.02
N SER A 339 6.89 -6.54 -20.22
CA SER A 339 7.11 -5.10 -20.48
C SER A 339 5.80 -4.32 -20.36
N MET A 340 4.68 -4.85 -20.84
CA MET A 340 3.36 -4.26 -20.63
C MET A 340 2.96 -4.26 -19.13
N SER A 341 3.31 -5.30 -18.37
CA SER A 341 3.14 -5.32 -16.91
C SER A 341 3.94 -4.21 -16.23
N ARG A 342 5.19 -3.98 -16.66
CA ARG A 342 6.02 -2.87 -16.16
C ARG A 342 5.38 -1.51 -16.43
N ILE A 343 4.83 -1.30 -17.63
CA ILE A 343 4.11 -0.07 -17.98
C ILE A 343 2.87 0.10 -17.09
N ALA A 344 2.08 -0.95 -16.94
CA ALA A 344 0.86 -0.92 -16.13
C ALA A 344 1.17 -0.58 -14.65
N VAL A 345 2.22 -1.19 -14.09
CA VAL A 345 2.69 -0.91 -12.73
C VAL A 345 3.22 0.53 -12.62
N ALA A 346 4.01 1.00 -13.61
CA ALA A 346 4.53 2.37 -13.61
C ALA A 346 3.38 3.41 -13.60
N ILE A 347 2.35 3.22 -14.43
CA ILE A 347 1.17 4.10 -14.47
C ILE A 347 0.43 4.04 -13.14
N SER A 348 0.20 2.85 -12.59
CA SER A 348 -0.47 2.64 -11.31
C SER A 348 0.23 3.37 -10.16
N VAL A 349 1.55 3.16 -10.05
CA VAL A 349 2.39 3.75 -9.01
C VAL A 349 2.46 5.26 -9.17
N THR A 350 2.65 5.77 -10.40
CA THR A 350 2.68 7.21 -10.69
C THR A 350 1.40 7.90 -10.28
N GLY A 351 0.24 7.32 -10.56
CA GLY A 351 -1.06 7.88 -10.17
C GLY A 351 -1.33 7.82 -8.66
N SER A 352 -0.80 6.82 -7.98
CA SER A 352 -0.97 6.64 -6.52
C SER A 352 0.05 7.43 -5.71
N TYR A 353 1.19 7.76 -6.29
CA TYR A 353 2.30 8.45 -5.62
C TYR A 353 1.89 9.76 -4.95
N PRO A 354 1.22 10.72 -5.64
CA PRO A 354 0.85 12.01 -5.05
C PRO A 354 -0.16 11.88 -3.90
N LEU A 355 -1.03 10.86 -3.95
CA LEU A 355 -2.00 10.59 -2.89
C LEU A 355 -1.30 10.16 -1.60
N LEU A 356 -0.34 9.24 -1.72
CA LEU A 356 0.46 8.76 -0.59
C LEU A 356 1.41 9.86 -0.10
N PHE A 357 1.96 10.66 -1.03
CA PHE A 357 2.85 11.78 -0.73
C PHE A 357 2.15 12.89 0.06
N ALA A 358 0.88 13.15 -0.23
CA ALA A 358 0.06 14.07 0.57
C ALA A 358 0.00 13.61 2.03
N GLY A 359 -0.21 12.31 2.28
CA GLY A 359 -0.18 11.74 3.64
C GLY A 359 1.17 11.96 4.34
N THR A 360 2.28 11.79 3.63
CA THR A 360 3.63 12.07 4.16
C THR A 360 3.80 13.55 4.52
N ARG A 361 3.40 14.46 3.63
CA ARG A 361 3.50 15.90 3.84
C ARG A 361 2.61 16.39 4.97
N ASP A 362 1.35 15.98 4.98
CA ASP A 362 0.39 16.37 6.01
C ASP A 362 0.78 15.80 7.37
N GLY A 363 1.32 14.57 7.40
CA GLY A 363 1.89 13.96 8.60
C GLY A 363 3.06 14.78 9.19
N ILE A 364 3.94 15.36 8.36
CA ILE A 364 4.99 16.28 8.83
C ILE A 364 4.36 17.53 9.46
N LEU A 365 3.40 18.16 8.77
CA LEU A 365 2.74 19.38 9.27
C LEU A 365 2.02 19.16 10.60
N ASP A 366 1.38 18.01 10.75
CA ASP A 366 0.69 17.63 11.98
C ASP A 366 1.66 17.30 13.12
N LEU A 367 2.78 16.61 12.81
CA LEU A 367 3.83 16.29 13.78
C LEU A 367 4.45 17.56 14.38
N PHE A 368 4.71 18.57 13.53
CA PHE A 368 5.22 19.86 13.96
C PHE A 368 4.12 20.83 14.44
N LYS A 369 2.86 20.37 14.51
CA LYS A 369 1.70 21.16 14.96
C LYS A 369 1.57 22.49 14.22
N VAL A 370 1.85 22.51 12.90
CA VAL A 370 1.72 23.69 12.07
C VAL A 370 0.23 24.04 11.92
N ALA A 371 -0.16 25.22 12.44
CA ALA A 371 -1.54 25.67 12.35
C ALA A 371 -2.01 25.82 10.89
N GLN A 372 -3.29 25.55 10.61
CA GLN A 372 -3.86 25.59 9.26
C GLN A 372 -3.64 26.95 8.55
N GLU A 373 -3.70 28.04 9.30
CA GLU A 373 -3.51 29.41 8.79
C GLU A 373 -2.08 29.65 8.26
N LYS A 374 -1.10 28.88 8.75
CA LYS A 374 0.31 28.93 8.34
C LYS A 374 0.65 27.99 7.20
N ARG A 375 -0.29 27.17 6.75
CA ARG A 375 -0.11 26.23 5.64
C ARG A 375 -0.33 26.92 4.29
N ASP A 376 0.56 27.87 3.99
CA ASP A 376 0.53 28.62 2.73
C ASP A 376 1.11 27.83 1.55
N ASN A 377 0.99 28.39 0.34
CA ASN A 377 1.50 27.78 -0.87
C ASN A 377 3.04 27.66 -0.89
N SER A 378 3.73 28.58 -0.22
CA SER A 378 5.20 28.59 -0.16
C SER A 378 5.69 27.43 0.69
N LEU A 379 5.11 27.23 1.88
CA LEU A 379 5.43 26.10 2.75
C LEU A 379 5.09 24.76 2.07
N PHE A 380 3.93 24.68 1.41
CA PHE A 380 3.51 23.52 0.64
C PHE A 380 4.56 23.13 -0.41
N ASN A 381 5.00 24.08 -1.24
CA ASN A 381 5.97 23.81 -2.29
C ASN A 381 7.35 23.44 -1.73
N LYS A 382 7.83 24.15 -0.70
CA LYS A 382 9.13 23.87 -0.05
C LYS A 382 9.15 22.48 0.57
N LEU A 383 8.09 22.10 1.29
CA LEU A 383 7.97 20.74 1.86
C LEU A 383 7.90 19.68 0.77
N THR A 384 7.14 19.91 -0.30
CA THR A 384 7.06 18.98 -1.42
C THR A 384 8.43 18.74 -2.03
N VAL A 385 9.18 19.80 -2.36
CA VAL A 385 10.51 19.66 -2.95
C VAL A 385 11.48 18.99 -1.96
N GLY A 386 11.50 19.42 -0.70
CA GLY A 386 12.41 18.89 0.32
C GLY A 386 12.18 17.40 0.62
N VAL A 387 10.92 17.01 0.83
CA VAL A 387 10.55 15.61 1.12
C VAL A 387 10.78 14.73 -0.10
N LEU A 388 10.44 15.20 -1.30
CA LEU A 388 10.66 14.45 -2.54
C LEU A 388 12.15 14.25 -2.80
N ALA A 389 12.97 15.27 -2.59
CA ALA A 389 14.43 15.17 -2.69
C ALA A 389 15.01 14.17 -1.68
N ALA A 390 14.58 14.23 -0.41
CA ALA A 390 15.02 13.29 0.61
C ALA A 390 14.63 11.83 0.26
N THR A 391 13.39 11.62 -0.21
CA THR A 391 12.91 10.30 -0.65
C THR A 391 13.71 9.79 -1.86
N THR A 392 14.00 10.67 -2.83
CA THR A 392 14.79 10.34 -4.02
C THR A 392 16.22 9.96 -3.66
N LEU A 393 16.86 10.71 -2.75
CA LEU A 393 18.21 10.40 -2.24
C LEU A 393 18.24 9.04 -1.52
N ALA A 394 17.24 8.75 -0.71
CA ALA A 394 17.10 7.44 -0.06
C ALA A 394 16.91 6.33 -1.09
N ALA A 395 16.02 6.51 -2.08
CA ALA A 395 15.76 5.54 -3.15
C ALA A 395 16.96 5.30 -4.06
N ALA A 396 17.85 6.31 -4.22
CA ALA A 396 19.08 6.16 -4.99
C ALA A 396 20.10 5.25 -4.29
N LYS A 397 20.11 5.23 -2.95
CA LYS A 397 21.02 4.42 -2.14
C LYS A 397 20.46 3.03 -1.82
N LEU A 398 19.17 2.95 -1.55
CA LEU A 398 18.48 1.71 -1.25
C LEU A 398 18.02 1.04 -2.55
N THR A 399 18.50 -0.17 -2.80
CA THR A 399 18.24 -0.91 -4.04
C THR A 399 17.36 -2.14 -3.83
N ASP A 400 17.26 -2.64 -2.60
CA ASP A 400 16.44 -3.81 -2.27
C ASP A 400 15.05 -3.39 -1.76
N LEU A 401 14.04 -3.54 -2.62
CA LEU A 401 12.65 -3.29 -2.29
C LEU A 401 12.13 -4.26 -1.22
N GLY A 402 12.59 -5.51 -1.23
CA GLY A 402 12.21 -6.52 -0.23
C GLY A 402 12.63 -6.12 1.16
N LEU A 403 13.85 -5.57 1.29
CA LEU A 403 14.34 -5.00 2.55
C LEU A 403 13.46 -3.85 3.04
N VAL A 404 13.17 -2.87 2.17
CA VAL A 404 12.32 -1.72 2.54
C VAL A 404 10.92 -2.18 2.95
N ALA A 405 10.33 -3.13 2.21
CA ALA A 405 9.01 -3.67 2.54
C ALA A 405 9.01 -4.47 3.85
N SER A 406 10.06 -5.25 4.13
CA SER A 406 10.17 -6.03 5.37
C SER A 406 10.41 -5.15 6.60
N VAL A 407 11.29 -4.16 6.50
CA VAL A 407 11.58 -3.21 7.62
C VAL A 407 10.36 -2.33 7.89
N GLY A 408 9.73 -1.76 6.87
CA GLY A 408 8.51 -0.96 7.02
C GLY A 408 7.38 -1.77 7.64
N GLY A 409 7.17 -2.99 7.15
CA GLY A 409 6.18 -3.91 7.70
C GLY A 409 6.48 -4.38 9.12
N ALA A 410 7.74 -4.68 9.44
CA ALA A 410 8.14 -5.09 10.78
C ALA A 410 7.95 -3.98 11.83
N THR A 411 8.20 -2.74 11.46
CA THR A 411 8.12 -1.59 12.37
C THR A 411 6.72 -0.99 12.42
N PHE A 412 6.41 -0.12 11.48
CA PHE A 412 5.16 0.66 11.48
C PHE A 412 3.97 -0.14 10.97
N GLY A 413 4.18 -1.07 10.03
CA GLY A 413 3.12 -1.97 9.55
C GLY A 413 2.53 -2.83 10.65
N THR A 414 3.38 -3.51 11.46
CA THR A 414 2.89 -4.31 12.59
C THR A 414 2.20 -3.46 13.67
N ALA A 415 2.70 -2.26 13.92
CA ALA A 415 2.09 -1.36 14.89
C ALA A 415 0.69 -0.91 14.44
N LEU A 416 0.57 -0.39 13.21
CA LEU A 416 -0.68 0.13 12.65
C LEU A 416 -1.72 -0.96 12.41
N VAL A 417 -1.28 -2.16 12.00
CA VAL A 417 -2.19 -3.27 11.64
C VAL A 417 -2.61 -4.09 12.87
N PHE A 418 -1.69 -4.39 13.80
CA PHE A 418 -1.97 -5.36 14.86
C PHE A 418 -1.98 -4.73 16.26
N ILE A 419 -1.02 -3.85 16.60
CA ILE A 419 -0.86 -3.37 17.96
C ILE A 419 -1.90 -2.28 18.27
N TYR A 420 -1.95 -1.21 17.51
CA TYR A 420 -2.80 -0.06 17.81
C TYR A 420 -4.29 -0.38 17.80
N PRO A 421 -4.85 -1.11 16.80
CA PRO A 421 -6.27 -1.45 16.81
C PRO A 421 -6.69 -2.29 18.01
N THR A 422 -5.85 -3.26 18.39
CA THR A 422 -6.11 -4.13 19.54
C THR A 422 -5.98 -3.40 20.86
N VAL A 423 -4.99 -2.51 21.01
CA VAL A 423 -4.84 -1.67 22.22
C VAL A 423 -6.03 -0.75 22.39
N MET A 424 -6.45 -0.02 21.34
CA MET A 424 -7.64 0.84 21.40
C MET A 424 -8.88 0.04 21.79
N PHE A 425 -9.09 -1.12 21.17
CA PHE A 425 -10.22 -1.98 21.48
C PHE A 425 -10.20 -2.42 22.95
N LEU A 426 -9.08 -2.94 23.43
CA LEU A 426 -8.93 -3.38 24.83
C LEU A 426 -9.22 -2.27 25.84
N LYS A 427 -8.77 -1.05 25.57
CA LYS A 427 -9.07 0.13 26.42
C LYS A 427 -10.56 0.45 26.45
N THR A 428 -11.27 0.29 25.33
CA THR A 428 -12.72 0.51 25.28
C THR A 428 -13.54 -0.55 26.02
N GLN A 429 -12.97 -1.73 26.33
CA GLN A 429 -13.67 -2.82 27.04
C GLN A 429 -13.65 -2.71 28.58
N LYS A 430 -12.97 -1.69 29.14
CA LYS A 430 -12.93 -1.42 30.60
C LYS A 430 -12.65 -2.66 31.45
N GLY A 431 -11.68 -3.46 31.07
CA GLY A 431 -11.22 -4.63 31.85
C GLY A 431 -12.08 -5.89 31.74
N LYS A 432 -13.13 -5.92 30.89
CA LYS A 432 -13.91 -7.14 30.64
C LYS A 432 -13.02 -8.24 30.06
N SER A 433 -13.05 -9.42 30.69
CA SER A 433 -12.32 -10.60 30.19
C SER A 433 -13.26 -11.46 29.36
N THR A 434 -13.21 -11.30 28.04
CA THR A 434 -13.94 -12.11 27.07
C THR A 434 -12.96 -12.89 26.18
N PHE A 435 -13.43 -13.88 25.43
CA PHE A 435 -12.60 -14.56 24.43
C PHE A 435 -11.97 -13.56 23.46
N GLU A 436 -12.74 -12.56 23.02
CA GLU A 436 -12.27 -11.53 22.09
C GLU A 436 -11.16 -10.67 22.68
N THR A 437 -11.25 -10.29 23.97
CA THR A 437 -10.18 -9.54 24.62
C THR A 437 -8.89 -10.36 24.79
N LYS A 438 -9.01 -11.69 25.01
CA LYS A 438 -7.87 -12.59 25.03
C LYS A 438 -7.22 -12.68 23.62
N LEU A 439 -8.03 -12.83 22.59
CA LEU A 439 -7.58 -12.85 21.19
C LEU A 439 -6.85 -11.54 20.83
N CYS A 440 -7.40 -10.38 21.19
CA CYS A 440 -6.73 -9.09 20.97
C CYS A 440 -5.38 -8.99 21.67
N LYS A 441 -5.24 -9.53 22.89
CA LYS A 441 -3.95 -9.57 23.60
C LYS A 441 -2.94 -10.45 22.86
N VAL A 442 -3.38 -11.59 22.33
CA VAL A 442 -2.52 -12.48 21.53
C VAL A 442 -2.07 -11.80 20.25
N ILE A 443 -2.99 -11.15 19.52
CA ILE A 443 -2.65 -10.42 18.29
C ILE A 443 -1.67 -9.28 18.59
N ALA A 444 -1.87 -8.50 19.66
CA ALA A 444 -0.95 -7.46 20.06
C ALA A 444 0.44 -8.01 20.39
N ALA A 445 0.51 -9.11 21.13
CA ALA A 445 1.78 -9.77 21.48
C ALA A 445 2.50 -10.31 20.23
N LEU A 446 1.76 -10.94 19.30
CA LEU A 446 2.31 -11.36 18.00
C LEU A 446 2.85 -10.16 17.21
N GLY A 447 2.14 -9.04 17.17
CA GLY A 447 2.61 -7.82 16.54
C GLY A 447 3.93 -7.32 17.11
N VAL A 448 4.07 -7.32 18.44
CA VAL A 448 5.34 -6.95 19.12
C VAL A 448 6.47 -7.92 18.78
N VAL A 449 6.21 -9.22 18.84
CA VAL A 449 7.20 -10.26 18.49
C VAL A 449 7.65 -10.14 17.04
N MET A 450 6.68 -10.00 16.11
CA MET A 450 6.96 -9.79 14.69
C MET A 450 7.78 -8.51 14.47
N GLY A 451 7.41 -7.43 15.15
CA GLY A 451 8.12 -6.16 15.08
C GLY A 451 9.58 -6.28 15.52
N ALA A 452 9.83 -6.87 16.70
CA ALA A 452 11.16 -6.99 17.27
C ALA A 452 12.05 -7.97 16.49
N ILE A 453 11.57 -9.20 16.27
CA ILE A 453 12.36 -10.24 15.60
C ILE A 453 12.44 -9.96 14.10
N GLY A 454 11.34 -9.53 13.47
CA GLY A 454 11.31 -9.24 12.05
C GLY A 454 12.25 -8.10 11.66
N THR A 455 12.30 -7.02 12.45
CA THR A 455 13.26 -5.93 12.23
C THR A 455 14.70 -6.42 12.35
N LYS A 456 15.00 -7.23 13.38
CA LYS A 456 16.35 -7.82 13.54
C LYS A 456 16.72 -8.66 12.32
N LEU A 457 15.84 -9.53 11.87
CA LEU A 457 16.12 -10.41 10.73
C LEU A 457 16.26 -9.63 9.41
N ALA A 458 15.39 -8.66 9.17
CA ALA A 458 15.46 -7.83 7.97
C ALA A 458 16.77 -7.02 7.90
N LEU A 459 17.32 -6.62 9.04
CA LEU A 459 18.58 -5.87 9.11
C LEU A 459 19.84 -6.77 9.14
N GLN A 460 19.72 -8.09 9.34
CA GLN A 460 20.86 -9.01 9.34
C GLN A 460 21.37 -9.33 7.93
N ASP A 461 20.56 -9.10 6.92
CA ASP A 461 20.90 -9.37 5.51
C ASP A 461 21.52 -8.12 4.82
N ILE A 462 21.78 -7.02 5.58
CA ILE A 462 22.54 -5.84 5.13
C ILE A 462 24.04 -6.03 5.46
#